data_b6779676d8d1fbda404cdb6112260606
#
_entry.id   b6779676d8d1fbda404cdb6112260606
#
_cell.length_a   1.000
_cell.length_b   1.000
_cell.length_c   1.000
_cell.angle_alpha   90.00
_cell.angle_beta   90.00
_cell.angle_gamma   90.00
#
_symmetry.space_group_name_H-M   'P 1'
#
loop_
_entity.id
_entity.type
_entity.pdbx_description
1 polymer ?
#
loop_
_entity_poly.entity_id
_entity_poly.type
_entity_poly.pdbx_seq_one_letter_code
_entity_poly.pdbx_strand_id
1 'polypeptide(L)'
;MVPPPDQPPRKTIADLLAVMAALRTPVTGCPWDLEQTFETIAPYTIEEAYEVHEAIETGNRAELRDELGDLLLQVVYHARMAEEEKAFAFADVVDAVTRKMIRRHPHVFGDESARATTREKGWWERIKGEEKAEKGNCVATAAPASLLA
;
A
#
# COMPACT_ATOMS: atom_id res chain seq x y z
N MET A 1 11.24 19.79 10.75
CA MET A 1 11.36 20.10 12.19
C MET A 1 11.56 18.79 12.92
N VAL A 2 12.74 18.61 13.53
CA VAL A 2 12.97 17.45 14.40
C VAL A 2 12.06 17.63 15.60
N PRO A 3 11.21 16.62 15.94
CA PRO A 3 10.37 16.73 17.13
C PRO A 3 11.27 16.93 18.36
N PRO A 4 10.81 17.70 19.35
CA PRO A 4 11.58 17.88 20.58
C PRO A 4 11.86 16.53 21.25
N PRO A 5 13.01 16.36 21.92
CA PRO A 5 13.47 15.08 22.45
C PRO A 5 12.55 14.45 23.51
N ASP A 6 11.59 15.18 24.00
CA ASP A 6 10.68 14.73 25.07
C ASP A 6 9.31 14.23 24.56
N GLN A 7 9.11 14.10 23.24
CA GLN A 7 7.86 13.55 22.74
C GLN A 7 7.88 12.01 22.80
N PRO A 8 6.79 11.38 23.27
CA PRO A 8 6.71 9.92 23.29
C PRO A 8 6.81 9.35 21.88
N PRO A 9 7.36 8.13 21.72
CA PRO A 9 7.45 7.49 20.42
C PRO A 9 6.07 7.38 19.75
N ARG A 10 5.99 7.78 18.48
CA ARG A 10 4.80 7.64 17.65
C ARG A 10 4.95 6.39 16.80
N LYS A 11 4.33 5.30 17.22
CA LYS A 11 4.55 3.95 16.66
C LYS A 11 3.33 3.33 16.00
N THR A 12 2.23 4.07 15.87
CA THR A 12 1.01 3.53 15.26
C THR A 12 0.80 4.08 13.85
N ILE A 13 0.13 3.29 13.03
CA ILE A 13 -0.27 3.77 11.70
C ILE A 13 -1.18 4.99 11.80
N ALA A 14 -2.01 5.09 12.84
CA ALA A 14 -2.86 6.25 13.06
C ALA A 14 -2.05 7.54 13.22
N ASP A 15 -0.88 7.47 13.87
CA ASP A 15 0.02 8.62 14.00
C ASP A 15 0.53 9.09 12.65
N LEU A 16 0.94 8.15 11.78
CA LEU A 16 1.42 8.49 10.44
C LEU A 16 0.30 9.06 9.57
N LEU A 17 -0.90 8.50 9.64
CA LEU A 17 -2.06 9.01 8.92
C LEU A 17 -2.41 10.45 9.38
N ALA A 18 -2.31 10.73 10.67
CA ALA A 18 -2.54 12.06 11.22
C ALA A 18 -1.48 13.08 10.74
N VAL A 19 -0.22 12.66 10.66
CA VAL A 19 0.86 13.48 10.11
C VAL A 19 0.58 13.82 8.64
N MET A 20 0.24 12.85 7.83
CA MET A 20 -0.07 13.07 6.41
C MET A 20 -1.30 13.97 6.23
N ALA A 21 -2.34 13.80 7.03
CA ALA A 21 -3.51 14.65 7.02
C ALA A 21 -3.14 16.10 7.34
N ALA A 22 -2.28 16.32 8.33
CA ALA A 22 -1.80 17.66 8.71
C ALA A 22 -0.97 18.30 7.58
N LEU A 23 -0.07 17.55 6.96
CA LEU A 23 0.75 18.03 5.84
C LEU A 23 -0.10 18.48 4.63
N ARG A 24 -1.22 17.80 4.40
CA ARG A 24 -2.12 18.08 3.28
C ARG A 24 -3.36 18.90 3.67
N THR A 25 -3.37 19.51 4.84
CA THR A 25 -4.46 20.42 5.23
C THR A 25 -4.29 21.75 4.51
N PRO A 26 -5.34 22.24 3.80
CA PRO A 26 -5.27 23.55 3.15
C PRO A 26 -4.89 24.66 4.14
N VAL A 27 -4.09 25.62 3.69
CA VAL A 27 -3.59 26.79 4.40
C VAL A 27 -2.53 26.47 5.47
N THR A 28 -2.77 25.50 6.36
CA THR A 28 -1.85 25.19 7.48
C THR A 28 -0.88 24.06 7.18
N GLY A 29 -1.10 23.32 6.12
CA GLY A 29 -0.23 22.23 5.71
C GLY A 29 1.09 22.69 5.06
N CYS A 30 1.86 21.73 4.60
CA CYS A 30 3.12 22.02 3.91
C CYS A 30 2.83 22.46 2.47
N PRO A 31 3.30 23.64 2.02
CA PRO A 31 3.05 24.10 0.65
C PRO A 31 3.51 23.14 -0.43
N TRP A 32 4.67 22.49 -0.23
CA TRP A 32 5.19 21.50 -1.17
C TRP A 32 4.28 20.27 -1.23
N ASP A 33 3.86 19.73 -0.08
CA ASP A 33 2.99 18.56 0.00
C ASP A 33 1.60 18.82 -0.59
N LEU A 34 1.09 20.05 -0.43
CA LEU A 34 -0.23 20.44 -0.98
C LEU A 34 -0.26 20.51 -2.51
N GLU A 35 0.89 20.75 -3.13
CA GLU A 35 1.00 20.85 -4.60
C GLU A 35 1.11 19.47 -5.29
N GLN A 36 1.37 18.41 -4.54
CA GLN A 36 1.62 17.10 -5.11
C GLN A 36 0.36 16.42 -5.64
N THR A 37 0.55 15.64 -6.70
CA THR A 37 -0.46 14.78 -7.33
C THR A 37 0.05 13.34 -7.38
N PHE A 38 -0.80 12.40 -7.78
CA PHE A 38 -0.36 11.01 -8.01
C PHE A 38 0.83 10.96 -8.95
N GLU A 39 0.78 11.72 -10.03
CA GLU A 39 1.80 11.75 -11.07
C GLU A 39 3.12 12.33 -10.57
N THR A 40 3.09 13.35 -9.72
CA THR A 40 4.31 13.95 -9.17
C THR A 40 4.96 13.11 -8.09
N ILE A 41 4.18 12.30 -7.38
CA ILE A 41 4.68 11.39 -6.32
C ILE A 41 5.10 10.03 -6.89
N ALA A 42 4.51 9.56 -7.98
CA ALA A 42 4.81 8.24 -8.55
C ALA A 42 6.32 7.97 -8.78
N PRO A 43 7.13 8.91 -9.28
CA PRO A 43 8.58 8.70 -9.41
C PRO A 43 9.28 8.42 -8.07
N TYR A 44 8.87 9.10 -7.00
CA TYR A 44 9.42 8.87 -5.66
C TYR A 44 9.06 7.47 -5.14
N THR A 45 7.86 6.98 -5.44
CA THR A 45 7.44 5.62 -5.06
C THR A 45 8.38 4.57 -5.65
N ILE A 46 8.80 4.72 -6.89
CA ILE A 46 9.77 3.85 -7.55
C ILE A 46 11.13 3.98 -6.88
N GLU A 47 11.58 5.20 -6.63
CA GLU A 47 12.86 5.49 -5.99
C GLU A 47 12.94 4.84 -4.60
N GLU A 48 11.91 5.00 -3.77
CA GLU A 48 11.87 4.40 -2.43
C GLU A 48 11.88 2.86 -2.48
N ALA A 49 11.27 2.24 -3.49
CA ALA A 49 11.34 0.80 -3.68
C ALA A 49 12.78 0.35 -3.99
N TYR A 50 13.52 1.09 -4.80
CA TYR A 50 14.93 0.83 -5.07
C TYR A 50 15.80 1.03 -3.83
N GLU A 51 15.55 2.04 -3.02
CA GLU A 51 16.28 2.27 -1.77
C GLU A 51 16.08 1.11 -0.78
N VAL A 52 14.86 0.58 -0.69
CA VAL A 52 14.59 -0.65 0.08
C VAL A 52 15.43 -1.82 -0.45
N HIS A 53 15.47 -2.01 -1.75
CA HIS A 53 16.24 -3.07 -2.39
C HIS A 53 17.73 -2.93 -2.05
N GLU A 54 18.29 -1.74 -2.17
CA GLU A 54 19.69 -1.45 -1.87
C GLU A 54 20.01 -1.74 -0.38
N ALA A 55 19.15 -1.31 0.53
CA ALA A 55 19.33 -1.60 1.96
C ALA A 55 19.34 -3.12 2.25
N ILE A 56 18.55 -3.90 1.52
CA ILE A 56 18.57 -5.36 1.61
C ILE A 56 19.90 -5.92 1.07
N GLU A 57 20.35 -5.45 -0.09
CA GLU A 57 21.60 -5.89 -0.72
C GLU A 57 22.84 -5.62 0.17
N THR A 58 22.88 -4.46 0.80
CA THR A 58 23.99 -4.08 1.70
C THR A 58 23.93 -4.75 3.07
N GLY A 59 22.80 -5.36 3.43
CA GLY A 59 22.59 -6.02 4.71
C GLY A 59 22.44 -5.08 5.90
N ASN A 60 22.26 -3.79 5.68
CA ASN A 60 22.09 -2.80 6.75
C ASN A 60 20.62 -2.76 7.23
N ARG A 61 20.35 -3.37 8.38
CA ARG A 61 18.99 -3.47 8.92
C ARG A 61 18.43 -2.15 9.46
N ALA A 62 19.27 -1.27 9.97
CA ALA A 62 18.85 0.06 10.41
C ALA A 62 18.41 0.93 9.24
N GLU A 63 19.15 0.87 8.14
CA GLU A 63 18.81 1.54 6.89
C GLU A 63 17.52 0.94 6.28
N LEU A 64 17.40 -0.38 6.27
CA LEU A 64 16.19 -1.06 5.81
C LEU A 64 14.93 -0.58 6.55
N ARG A 65 15.03 -0.41 7.88
CA ARG A 65 13.92 0.15 8.67
C ARG A 65 13.51 1.52 8.16
N ASP A 66 14.46 2.39 7.92
CA ASP A 66 14.21 3.78 7.49
C ASP A 66 13.64 3.80 6.06
N GLU A 67 14.18 2.99 5.15
CA GLU A 67 13.70 2.91 3.78
C GLU A 67 12.31 2.26 3.68
N LEU A 68 12.00 1.29 4.52
CA LEU A 68 10.64 0.75 4.62
C LEU A 68 9.65 1.80 5.11
N GLY A 69 10.08 2.69 6.03
CA GLY A 69 9.29 3.83 6.46
C GLY A 69 8.99 4.79 5.31
N ASP A 70 9.98 5.09 4.48
CA ASP A 70 9.83 5.96 3.31
C ASP A 70 8.90 5.33 2.26
N LEU A 71 8.99 4.01 2.05
CA LEU A 71 8.08 3.30 1.15
C LEU A 71 6.64 3.29 1.70
N LEU A 72 6.47 3.07 2.99
CA LEU A 72 5.17 3.16 3.65
C LEU A 72 4.57 4.56 3.53
N LEU A 73 5.40 5.60 3.65
CA LEU A 73 4.98 6.99 3.44
C LEU A 73 4.37 7.18 2.04
N GLN A 74 4.94 6.56 1.00
CA GLN A 74 4.38 6.62 -0.35
C GLN A 74 2.96 6.07 -0.41
N VAL A 75 2.73 4.92 0.23
CA VAL A 75 1.39 4.31 0.30
C VAL A 75 0.41 5.23 1.00
N VAL A 76 0.77 5.77 2.14
CA VAL A 76 -0.04 6.70 2.93
C VAL A 76 -0.31 8.00 2.16
N TYR A 77 0.67 8.49 1.43
CA TYR A 77 0.56 9.70 0.62
C TYR A 77 -0.48 9.53 -0.50
N HIS A 78 -0.36 8.47 -1.28
CA HIS A 78 -1.31 8.16 -2.34
C HIS A 78 -2.72 7.91 -1.78
N ALA A 79 -2.83 7.18 -0.67
CA ALA A 79 -4.12 6.92 -0.03
C ALA A 79 -4.78 8.22 0.46
N ARG A 80 -4.01 9.18 0.97
CA ARG A 80 -4.53 10.49 1.37
C ARG A 80 -5.06 11.27 0.19
N MET A 81 -4.34 11.31 -0.92
CA MET A 81 -4.80 11.98 -2.14
C MET A 81 -6.07 11.32 -2.69
N ALA A 82 -6.15 9.99 -2.64
CA ALA A 82 -7.34 9.25 -3.05
C ALA A 82 -8.56 9.55 -2.15
N GLU A 83 -8.34 9.69 -0.85
CA GLU A 83 -9.38 10.08 0.11
C GLU A 83 -9.91 11.50 -0.17
N GLU A 84 -9.03 12.41 -0.51
CA GLU A 84 -9.41 13.80 -0.90
C GLU A 84 -10.31 13.81 -2.14
N GLU A 85 -10.09 12.90 -3.08
CA GLU A 85 -10.93 12.70 -4.27
C GLU A 85 -12.18 11.86 -3.99
N LYS A 86 -12.34 11.34 -2.77
CA LYS A 86 -13.44 10.44 -2.38
C LYS A 86 -13.44 9.10 -3.15
N ALA A 87 -12.26 8.65 -3.59
CA ALA A 87 -12.09 7.37 -4.28
C ALA A 87 -11.97 6.21 -3.28
N PHE A 88 -11.03 6.29 -2.35
CA PHE A 88 -10.82 5.34 -1.25
C PHE A 88 -9.95 5.98 -0.17
N ALA A 89 -9.86 5.35 0.99
CA ALA A 89 -8.97 5.75 2.08
C ALA A 89 -7.95 4.66 2.38
N PHE A 90 -6.98 4.95 3.24
CA PHE A 90 -5.95 3.98 3.63
C PHE A 90 -6.53 2.67 4.18
N ALA A 91 -7.63 2.74 4.95
CA ALA A 91 -8.29 1.55 5.47
C ALA A 91 -8.76 0.60 4.35
N ASP A 92 -9.17 1.14 3.21
CA ASP A 92 -9.57 0.34 2.04
C ASP A 92 -8.38 -0.37 1.39
N VAL A 93 -7.22 0.27 1.39
CA VAL A 93 -5.96 -0.35 0.92
C VAL A 93 -5.60 -1.55 1.81
N VAL A 94 -5.70 -1.38 3.12
CA VAL A 94 -5.47 -2.46 4.10
C VAL A 94 -6.46 -3.59 3.90
N ASP A 95 -7.75 -3.28 3.80
CA ASP A 95 -8.81 -4.28 3.59
C ASP A 95 -8.58 -5.07 2.31
N ALA A 96 -8.28 -4.40 1.22
CA ALA A 96 -8.05 -5.03 -0.08
C ALA A 96 -6.90 -6.04 -0.05
N VAL A 97 -5.74 -5.67 0.50
CA VAL A 97 -4.59 -6.57 0.57
C VAL A 97 -4.79 -7.68 1.60
N THR A 98 -5.45 -7.39 2.72
CA THR A 98 -5.74 -8.37 3.77
C THR A 98 -6.66 -9.48 3.24
N ARG A 99 -7.77 -9.11 2.61
CA ARG A 99 -8.69 -10.06 1.98
C ARG A 99 -8.02 -10.90 0.90
N LYS A 100 -7.19 -10.27 0.07
CA LYS A 100 -6.41 -10.94 -0.97
C LYS A 100 -5.49 -12.00 -0.37
N MET A 101 -4.76 -11.67 0.68
CA MET A 101 -3.82 -12.59 1.32
C MET A 101 -4.54 -13.76 1.99
N ILE A 102 -5.64 -13.51 2.66
CA ILE A 102 -6.47 -14.58 3.27
C ILE A 102 -7.00 -15.52 2.19
N ARG A 103 -7.55 -14.98 1.10
CA ARG A 103 -8.07 -15.77 -0.01
C ARG A 103 -6.98 -16.60 -0.70
N ARG A 104 -5.78 -16.03 -0.87
CA ARG A 104 -4.66 -16.70 -1.54
C ARG A 104 -3.93 -17.72 -0.67
N HIS A 105 -4.24 -17.77 0.63
CA HIS A 105 -3.62 -18.70 1.57
C HIS A 105 -4.64 -19.57 2.30
N PRO A 106 -5.46 -20.35 1.56
CA PRO A 106 -6.46 -21.23 2.18
C PRO A 106 -5.84 -22.30 3.06
N HIS A 107 -4.56 -22.65 2.84
CA HIS A 107 -3.79 -23.58 3.65
C HIS A 107 -3.47 -23.04 5.06
N VAL A 108 -3.57 -21.73 5.28
CA VAL A 108 -3.36 -21.10 6.58
C VAL A 108 -4.70 -20.72 7.22
N PHE A 109 -5.61 -20.14 6.43
CA PHE A 109 -6.88 -19.59 6.90
C PHE A 109 -8.09 -20.47 6.60
N GLY A 110 -7.92 -21.54 5.79
CA GLY A 110 -8.95 -22.52 5.47
C GLY A 110 -8.82 -23.81 6.26
N ASP A 111 -9.37 -24.89 5.72
CA ASP A 111 -9.34 -26.23 6.31
C ASP A 111 -8.10 -27.05 5.92
N GLU A 112 -7.97 -28.28 6.50
CA GLU A 112 -6.83 -29.16 6.20
C GLU A 112 -6.77 -29.61 4.74
N SER A 113 -7.90 -29.70 4.04
CA SER A 113 -7.94 -30.09 2.64
C SER A 113 -7.27 -29.05 1.75
N ALA A 114 -7.37 -27.77 2.11
CA ALA A 114 -6.73 -26.66 1.41
C ALA A 114 -5.20 -26.69 1.54
N ARG A 115 -4.66 -27.23 2.65
CA ARG A 115 -3.20 -27.37 2.83
C ARG A 115 -2.56 -28.34 1.84
N ALA A 116 -3.28 -29.37 1.43
CA ALA A 116 -2.78 -30.36 0.48
C ALA A 116 -2.55 -29.75 -0.90
N THR A 117 -3.45 -28.85 -1.34
CA THR A 117 -3.38 -28.23 -2.67
C THR A 117 -2.27 -27.18 -2.81
N THR A 118 -1.86 -26.55 -1.71
CA THR A 118 -0.81 -25.51 -1.74
C THR A 118 0.61 -26.05 -1.78
N ARG A 119 0.79 -27.36 -1.56
CA ARG A 119 2.07 -28.05 -1.77
C ARG A 119 2.36 -28.30 -3.25
N GLU A 120 1.36 -28.14 -4.12
CA GLU A 120 1.53 -28.31 -5.56
C GLU A 120 2.30 -27.12 -6.14
N LYS A 121 3.28 -27.41 -6.97
CA LYS A 121 4.06 -26.41 -7.70
C LYS A 121 3.12 -25.58 -8.59
N GLY A 122 3.21 -24.25 -8.48
CA GLY A 122 2.42 -23.33 -9.31
C GLY A 122 1.05 -22.94 -8.76
N TRP A 123 0.70 -23.32 -7.52
CA TRP A 123 -0.58 -22.95 -6.91
C TRP A 123 -0.80 -21.43 -6.85
N TRP A 124 0.27 -20.66 -6.60
CA TRP A 124 0.21 -19.20 -6.51
C TRP A 124 -0.19 -18.57 -7.85
N GLU A 125 0.44 -19.02 -8.93
CA GLU A 125 0.13 -18.54 -10.28
C GLU A 125 -1.29 -18.94 -10.70
N ARG A 126 -1.73 -20.13 -10.32
CA ARG A 126 -3.09 -20.60 -10.56
C ARG A 126 -4.13 -19.71 -9.85
N ILE A 127 -3.95 -19.41 -8.56
CA ILE A 127 -4.85 -18.54 -7.80
C ILE A 127 -4.89 -17.14 -8.41
N LYS A 128 -3.76 -16.57 -8.76
CA LYS A 128 -3.72 -15.28 -9.44
C LYS A 128 -4.44 -15.30 -10.79
N GLY A 129 -4.32 -16.38 -11.54
CA GLY A 129 -5.00 -16.58 -12.81
C GLY A 129 -6.51 -16.67 -12.65
N GLU A 130 -7.00 -17.42 -11.68
CA GLU A 130 -8.42 -17.53 -11.36
C GLU A 130 -9.03 -16.18 -10.95
N GLU A 131 -8.36 -15.45 -10.08
CA GLU A 131 -8.79 -14.10 -9.67
C GLU A 131 -8.84 -13.12 -10.83
N LYS A 132 -7.87 -13.19 -11.74
CA LYS A 132 -7.83 -12.35 -12.93
C LYS A 132 -8.98 -12.68 -13.88
N ALA A 133 -9.31 -13.94 -14.05
CA ALA A 133 -10.46 -14.39 -14.86
C ALA A 133 -11.78 -13.92 -14.27
N GLU A 134 -11.97 -14.01 -12.95
CA GLU A 134 -13.15 -13.51 -12.25
C GLU A 134 -13.31 -11.99 -12.40
N LYS A 135 -12.24 -11.24 -12.23
CA LYS A 135 -12.24 -9.78 -12.44
C LYS A 135 -12.53 -9.41 -13.89
N GLY A 136 -12.00 -10.16 -14.85
CA GLY A 136 -12.28 -9.98 -16.26
C GLY A 136 -13.76 -10.19 -16.57
N ASN A 137 -14.38 -11.20 -16.00
CA ASN A 137 -15.82 -11.46 -16.14
C ASN A 137 -16.68 -10.38 -15.48
N CYS A 138 -16.30 -9.90 -14.30
CA CYS A 138 -16.99 -8.79 -13.62
C CYS A 138 -16.88 -7.48 -14.41
N VAL A 139 -15.71 -7.19 -14.98
CA VAL A 139 -15.48 -5.99 -15.82
C VAL A 139 -16.30 -6.05 -17.11
N ALA A 140 -16.42 -7.23 -17.72
CA ALA A 140 -17.25 -7.43 -18.92
C ALA A 140 -18.75 -7.18 -18.69
N THR A 141 -19.22 -7.35 -17.45
CA THR A 141 -20.63 -7.16 -17.08
C THR A 141 -20.95 -5.79 -16.49
N ALA A 142 -19.98 -5.01 -16.06
CA ALA A 142 -20.17 -3.80 -15.25
C ALA A 142 -19.37 -2.57 -15.68
N ALA A 143 -18.64 -2.59 -16.80
CA ALA A 143 -17.74 -1.50 -17.14
C ALA A 143 -18.45 -0.29 -17.75
N PRO A 144 -18.55 0.84 -17.06
CA PRO A 144 -18.62 2.11 -17.74
C PRO A 144 -17.24 2.42 -18.34
N ALA A 145 -17.25 2.86 -19.61
CA ALA A 145 -16.05 3.21 -20.38
C ALA A 145 -15.14 4.30 -19.75
N SER A 146 -15.55 4.88 -18.64
CA SER A 146 -14.84 5.95 -17.93
C SER A 146 -13.69 5.48 -17.02
N LEU A 147 -13.49 4.18 -16.83
CA LEU A 147 -12.40 3.62 -16.03
C LEU A 147 -11.15 3.29 -16.85
N LEU A 148 -11.17 3.55 -18.15
CA LEU A 148 -10.06 3.30 -19.07
C LEU A 148 -9.40 4.58 -19.61
N ALA A 149 -9.74 5.71 -19.03
CA ALA A 149 -9.08 6.98 -19.35
C ALA A 149 -7.96 7.29 -18.35
#